data_8884c4f1021fd42df3a9f3133f55db6c
#
_entry.id   8884c4f1021fd42df3a9f3133f55db6c
#
_cell.length_a   1.000
_cell.length_b   1.000
_cell.length_c   1.000
_cell.angle_alpha   90.00
_cell.angle_beta   90.00
_cell.angle_gamma   90.00
#
_symmetry.space_group_name_H-M   'P 1'
#
loop_
_entity.id
_entity.type
_entity.pdbx_description
1 polymer ?
#
loop_
_entity_poly.entity_id
_entity_poly.type
_entity_poly.pdbx_seq_one_letter_code
_entity_poly.pdbx_strand_id
1 'polypeptide(L)'
;MRMRTTVVLAAMAVGVRAFAAAELPDCDVLVVGAGTAGTVAAIQSARAGARTVLVEQGFQPGGNMTTGGVNFPGLFHAWGKQVIDGVGYALVTNAVAMSGGTLPDFAYDPARRHWRYQIVVPIPLYVLLAEEAFDRSGVRVRYHSAPRSIESDGKGWRVVLSEMGEERTLRTKVVVDCTGNASAVALAGGERLRGPVTSPGTFAYRFDTHGPVSKADLAAAETAFRKAVADGELLETDKRWSLKTYLGHEQGMSFGNYVDGADNSTAERRTETNRRGRASVLRMFRFLRRQPGFERLELVSVAAETGVRETYRAKGDLTLTQEDYTDGRVFPDSLCYAFYPIDLHNTATGVQPRALAFGKVATVPLRALTVAGRRNLLVAGRCLSSDRLANAALRVEATCMATGQAAGEAAALAAKLDVDVREIPIGELKAKLRASGCIVP
;
A
#
# COMPACT_ATOMS: atom_id res chain seq x y z
N MET A 1 68.04 -28.91 -38.11
CA MET A 1 67.08 -29.73 -37.40
C MET A 1 66.15 -28.81 -36.66
N ARG A 2 65.00 -28.47 -37.23
CA ARG A 2 64.02 -27.53 -36.63
C ARG A 2 62.93 -28.34 -35.92
N MET A 3 62.84 -28.25 -34.60
CA MET A 3 61.77 -28.83 -33.80
C MET A 3 60.54 -27.95 -33.93
N ARG A 4 59.43 -28.55 -34.39
CA ARG A 4 58.07 -27.92 -34.38
C ARG A 4 57.40 -28.28 -33.09
N THR A 5 57.13 -27.28 -32.25
CA THR A 5 56.33 -27.39 -31.03
C THR A 5 54.87 -27.25 -31.41
N THR A 6 54.09 -28.31 -31.27
CA THR A 6 52.63 -28.33 -31.48
C THR A 6 51.99 -27.92 -30.15
N VAL A 7 51.33 -26.76 -30.13
CA VAL A 7 50.50 -26.32 -29.00
C VAL A 7 49.11 -26.91 -29.18
N VAL A 8 48.73 -27.77 -28.27
CA VAL A 8 47.36 -28.30 -28.19
C VAL A 8 46.55 -27.37 -27.29
N LEU A 9 45.64 -26.59 -27.89
CA LEU A 9 44.61 -25.83 -27.14
C LEU A 9 43.51 -26.81 -26.69
N ALA A 10 43.44 -27.08 -25.38
CA ALA A 10 42.30 -27.75 -24.77
C ALA A 10 41.20 -26.70 -24.53
N ALA A 11 40.14 -26.75 -25.31
CA ALA A 11 38.91 -25.98 -25.07
C ALA A 11 38.20 -26.54 -23.85
N MET A 12 38.25 -25.87 -22.71
CA MET A 12 37.40 -26.12 -21.58
C MET A 12 35.96 -25.62 -21.91
N ALA A 13 35.08 -26.53 -22.26
CA ALA A 13 33.65 -26.25 -22.30
C ALA A 13 33.14 -26.08 -20.87
N VAL A 14 32.97 -24.82 -20.43
CA VAL A 14 32.28 -24.50 -19.20
C VAL A 14 30.78 -24.78 -19.46
N GLY A 15 30.35 -25.97 -19.04
CA GLY A 15 28.94 -26.32 -19.04
C GLY A 15 28.21 -25.41 -18.05
N VAL A 16 27.48 -24.42 -18.56
CA VAL A 16 26.49 -23.68 -17.78
C VAL A 16 25.40 -24.69 -17.38
N ARG A 17 25.49 -25.22 -16.15
CA ARG A 17 24.38 -25.95 -15.56
C ARG A 17 23.26 -24.93 -15.37
N ALA A 18 22.23 -24.99 -16.21
CA ALA A 18 20.95 -24.37 -15.92
C ALA A 18 20.45 -25.02 -14.61
N PHE A 19 20.52 -24.28 -13.50
CA PHE A 19 19.87 -24.69 -12.27
C PHE A 19 18.38 -24.73 -12.59
N ALA A 20 17.80 -25.94 -12.60
CA ALA A 20 16.35 -26.10 -12.70
C ALA A 20 15.73 -25.33 -11.52
N ALA A 21 14.83 -24.39 -11.82
CA ALA A 21 14.11 -23.66 -10.79
C ALA A 21 13.43 -24.66 -9.86
N ALA A 22 13.73 -24.59 -8.56
CA ALA A 22 13.12 -25.47 -7.58
C ALA A 22 11.60 -25.23 -7.57
N GLU A 23 10.80 -26.25 -7.78
CA GLU A 23 9.35 -26.16 -7.70
C GLU A 23 8.91 -26.01 -6.23
N LEU A 24 8.14 -24.96 -5.93
CA LEU A 24 7.46 -24.83 -4.65
C LEU A 24 6.24 -25.78 -4.63
N PRO A 25 5.85 -26.25 -3.44
CA PRO A 25 4.58 -26.95 -3.29
C PRO A 25 3.44 -26.09 -3.82
N ASP A 26 2.49 -26.67 -4.53
CA ASP A 26 1.31 -25.98 -5.02
C ASP A 26 0.57 -25.27 -3.88
N CYS A 27 0.05 -24.09 -4.16
CA CYS A 27 -0.87 -23.36 -3.29
C CYS A 27 -2.20 -23.11 -3.99
N ASP A 28 -3.23 -22.81 -3.22
CA ASP A 28 -4.54 -22.48 -3.75
C ASP A 28 -4.62 -21.01 -4.13
N VAL A 29 -4.03 -20.14 -3.31
CA VAL A 29 -4.01 -18.68 -3.51
C VAL A 29 -2.60 -18.16 -3.37
N LEU A 30 -2.16 -17.39 -4.36
CA LEU A 30 -0.95 -16.56 -4.30
C LEU A 30 -1.34 -15.10 -4.15
N VAL A 31 -0.91 -14.48 -3.06
CA VAL A 31 -1.02 -13.03 -2.85
C VAL A 31 0.31 -12.39 -3.18
N VAL A 32 0.31 -11.38 -4.08
CA VAL A 32 1.51 -10.67 -4.51
C VAL A 32 1.53 -9.26 -3.93
N GLY A 33 2.49 -9.01 -3.05
CA GLY A 33 2.65 -7.75 -2.31
C GLY A 33 2.04 -7.80 -0.91
N ALA A 34 2.85 -7.58 0.12
CA ALA A 34 2.45 -7.54 1.53
C ALA A 34 2.10 -6.12 2.03
N GLY A 35 1.63 -5.23 1.15
CA GLY A 35 1.04 -3.95 1.56
C GLY A 35 -0.19 -4.15 2.44
N THR A 36 -0.84 -3.07 2.90
CA THR A 36 -2.01 -3.18 3.79
C THR A 36 -3.11 -4.10 3.24
N ALA A 37 -3.36 -4.07 1.94
CA ALA A 37 -4.32 -4.97 1.30
C ALA A 37 -3.84 -6.42 1.28
N GLY A 38 -2.58 -6.66 0.89
CA GLY A 38 -2.04 -8.02 0.75
C GLY A 38 -1.83 -8.73 2.09
N THR A 39 -1.43 -7.99 3.13
CA THR A 39 -1.39 -8.50 4.51
C THR A 39 -2.75 -9.08 4.91
N VAL A 40 -3.80 -8.31 4.71
CA VAL A 40 -5.16 -8.72 5.09
C VAL A 40 -5.70 -9.81 4.16
N ALA A 41 -5.43 -9.72 2.85
CA ALA A 41 -5.87 -10.72 1.87
C ALA A 41 -5.26 -12.11 2.17
N ALA A 42 -3.97 -12.17 2.48
CA ALA A 42 -3.29 -13.42 2.81
C ALA A 42 -3.84 -14.06 4.09
N ILE A 43 -4.01 -13.27 5.17
CA ILE A 43 -4.57 -13.73 6.43
C ILE A 43 -6.00 -14.25 6.20
N GLN A 44 -6.85 -13.50 5.48
CA GLN A 44 -8.22 -13.90 5.23
C GLN A 44 -8.32 -15.15 4.39
N SER A 45 -7.54 -15.23 3.30
CA SER A 45 -7.52 -16.40 2.42
C SER A 45 -7.13 -17.68 3.18
N ALA A 46 -6.08 -17.59 4.01
CA ALA A 46 -5.64 -18.73 4.84
C ALA A 46 -6.69 -19.12 5.89
N ARG A 47 -7.31 -18.14 6.58
CA ARG A 47 -8.41 -18.38 7.54
C ARG A 47 -9.64 -19.01 6.88
N ALA A 48 -9.88 -18.74 5.60
CA ALA A 48 -10.92 -19.38 4.80
C ALA A 48 -10.57 -20.81 4.38
N GLY A 49 -9.38 -21.31 4.74
CA GLY A 49 -8.92 -22.68 4.51
C GLY A 49 -8.09 -22.88 3.23
N ALA A 50 -7.73 -21.83 2.51
CA ALA A 50 -6.87 -21.94 1.34
C ALA A 50 -5.39 -22.09 1.75
N ARG A 51 -4.64 -22.94 1.05
CA ARG A 51 -3.17 -22.97 1.14
C ARG A 51 -2.64 -21.68 0.50
N THR A 52 -2.25 -20.72 1.34
CA THR A 52 -1.92 -19.36 0.91
C THR A 52 -0.41 -19.11 0.96
N VAL A 53 0.13 -18.59 -0.13
CA VAL A 53 1.49 -18.03 -0.22
C VAL A 53 1.38 -16.53 -0.39
N LEU A 54 2.14 -15.78 0.40
CA LEU A 54 2.30 -14.33 0.28
C LEU A 54 3.75 -14.05 -0.15
N VAL A 55 3.91 -13.32 -1.26
CA VAL A 55 5.23 -12.87 -1.72
C VAL A 55 5.35 -11.35 -1.62
N GLU A 56 6.48 -10.88 -1.12
CA GLU A 56 6.78 -9.46 -0.95
C GLU A 56 8.22 -9.17 -1.39
N GLN A 57 8.39 -8.17 -2.27
CA GLN A 57 9.71 -7.75 -2.74
C GLN A 57 10.53 -7.05 -1.66
N GLY A 58 9.88 -6.46 -0.66
CA GLY A 58 10.47 -5.83 0.52
C GLY A 58 10.76 -6.85 1.63
N PHE A 59 10.92 -6.33 2.84
CA PHE A 59 11.39 -7.08 4.01
C PHE A 59 10.36 -7.14 5.16
N GLN A 60 9.19 -6.52 5.01
CA GLN A 60 8.15 -6.47 6.05
C GLN A 60 6.77 -6.17 5.48
N PRO A 61 5.68 -6.51 6.22
CA PRO A 61 4.31 -6.21 5.83
C PRO A 61 3.92 -4.75 6.04
N GLY A 62 2.77 -4.35 5.47
CA GLY A 62 2.12 -3.06 5.68
C GLY A 62 2.40 -2.00 4.60
N GLY A 63 3.43 -2.16 3.77
CA GLY A 63 3.71 -1.28 2.63
C GLY A 63 3.79 0.21 2.99
N ASN A 64 2.96 1.07 2.38
CA ASN A 64 3.00 2.52 2.63
C ASN A 64 2.81 2.87 4.10
N MET A 65 2.00 2.13 4.85
CA MET A 65 1.78 2.38 6.27
C MET A 65 3.05 2.15 7.11
N THR A 66 3.86 1.17 6.74
CA THR A 66 5.06 0.76 7.49
C THR A 66 6.35 1.25 6.83
N THR A 67 6.74 0.71 5.67
CA THR A 67 7.93 1.13 4.91
C THR A 67 7.85 2.58 4.44
N GLY A 68 6.66 3.05 4.06
CA GLY A 68 6.41 4.43 3.66
C GLY A 68 6.19 5.40 4.82
N GLY A 69 6.00 4.91 6.06
CA GLY A 69 5.81 5.72 7.25
C GLY A 69 4.49 6.52 7.30
N VAL A 70 3.52 6.21 6.44
CA VAL A 70 2.20 6.87 6.43
C VAL A 70 1.27 6.09 7.37
N ASN A 71 1.42 6.32 8.66
CA ASN A 71 0.80 5.49 9.71
C ASN A 71 -0.59 5.93 10.17
N PHE A 72 -1.36 6.56 9.29
CA PHE A 72 -2.79 6.87 9.50
C PHE A 72 -3.61 6.31 8.34
N PRO A 73 -4.26 5.16 8.57
CA PRO A 73 -4.87 4.38 7.50
C PRO A 73 -6.12 5.02 6.86
N GLY A 74 -6.54 6.18 7.32
CA GLY A 74 -7.80 6.80 6.91
C GLY A 74 -8.93 6.50 7.88
N LEU A 75 -10.14 6.32 7.38
CA LEU A 75 -11.34 6.24 8.20
C LEU A 75 -11.96 4.84 8.16
N PHE A 76 -12.18 4.25 9.33
CA PHE A 76 -12.97 3.03 9.54
C PHE A 76 -14.43 3.34 9.87
N HIS A 77 -14.74 4.59 10.20
CA HIS A 77 -16.04 5.08 10.59
C HIS A 77 -16.54 6.16 9.63
N ALA A 78 -17.82 6.11 9.30
CA ALA A 78 -18.53 7.10 8.52
C ALA A 78 -19.71 7.63 9.34
N TRP A 79 -19.82 8.94 9.49
CA TRP A 79 -20.97 9.57 10.16
C TRP A 79 -21.26 9.02 11.56
N GLY A 80 -20.20 8.71 12.32
CA GLY A 80 -20.30 8.13 13.67
C GLY A 80 -20.56 6.62 13.74
N LYS A 81 -20.66 5.95 12.59
CA LYS A 81 -20.86 4.49 12.53
C LYS A 81 -19.66 3.81 11.93
N GLN A 82 -19.25 2.68 12.49
CA GLN A 82 -18.22 1.84 11.89
C GLN A 82 -18.74 1.24 10.58
N VAL A 83 -17.95 1.35 9.50
CA VAL A 83 -18.28 0.85 8.16
C VAL A 83 -17.21 -0.10 7.61
N ILE A 84 -16.02 -0.09 8.20
CA ILE A 84 -14.91 -1.01 7.88
C ILE A 84 -14.48 -1.71 9.16
N ASP A 85 -14.51 -3.05 9.16
CA ASP A 85 -14.11 -3.91 10.28
C ASP A 85 -13.37 -5.15 9.76
N GLY A 86 -13.05 -6.10 10.63
CA GLY A 86 -12.39 -7.37 10.33
C GLY A 86 -10.89 -7.35 10.61
N VAL A 87 -10.14 -8.14 9.84
CA VAL A 87 -8.69 -8.41 10.09
C VAL A 87 -7.87 -7.12 10.17
N GLY A 88 -8.10 -6.19 9.22
CA GLY A 88 -7.31 -4.95 9.15
C GLY A 88 -7.56 -4.02 10.33
N TYR A 89 -8.82 -3.84 10.72
CA TYR A 89 -9.20 -3.03 11.88
C TYR A 89 -8.67 -3.64 13.18
N ALA A 90 -8.77 -4.96 13.32
CA ALA A 90 -8.23 -5.67 14.49
C ALA A 90 -6.70 -5.51 14.63
N LEU A 91 -5.94 -5.62 13.55
CA LEU A 91 -4.48 -5.38 13.58
C LEU A 91 -4.16 -3.95 14.04
N VAL A 92 -4.87 -2.96 13.51
CA VAL A 92 -4.67 -1.54 13.84
C VAL A 92 -5.00 -1.26 15.30
N THR A 93 -6.17 -1.69 15.76
CA THR A 93 -6.64 -1.42 17.13
C THR A 93 -5.83 -2.17 18.19
N ASN A 94 -5.41 -3.42 17.90
CA ASN A 94 -4.53 -4.17 18.78
C ASN A 94 -3.14 -3.53 18.89
N ALA A 95 -2.59 -3.00 17.79
CA ALA A 95 -1.33 -2.27 17.83
C ALA A 95 -1.43 -1.03 18.73
N VAL A 96 -2.54 -0.27 18.63
CA VAL A 96 -2.78 0.88 19.51
C VAL A 96 -2.92 0.44 20.97
N ALA A 97 -3.72 -0.57 21.25
CA ALA A 97 -3.92 -1.08 22.62
C ALA A 97 -2.61 -1.55 23.25
N MET A 98 -1.80 -2.31 22.51
CA MET A 98 -0.49 -2.80 22.98
C MET A 98 0.52 -1.69 23.24
N SER A 99 0.39 -0.55 22.55
CA SER A 99 1.24 0.63 22.80
C SER A 99 0.80 1.45 24.01
N GLY A 100 -0.29 1.09 24.69
CA GLY A 100 -0.92 1.92 25.72
C GLY A 100 -1.64 3.16 25.17
N GLY A 101 -1.82 3.23 23.85
CA GLY A 101 -2.51 4.33 23.17
C GLY A 101 -4.04 4.23 23.31
N THR A 102 -4.72 5.29 22.89
CA THR A 102 -6.17 5.38 22.85
C THR A 102 -6.67 5.61 21.44
N LEU A 103 -7.84 5.05 21.14
CA LEU A 103 -8.53 5.32 19.88
C LEU A 103 -9.18 6.71 19.93
N PRO A 104 -9.36 7.37 18.76
CA PRO A 104 -10.14 8.61 18.69
C PRO A 104 -11.58 8.36 19.12
N ASP A 105 -12.25 9.43 19.63
CA ASP A 105 -13.70 9.42 19.69
C ASP A 105 -14.27 9.47 18.27
N PHE A 106 -15.06 8.48 17.91
CA PHE A 106 -15.66 8.34 16.59
C PHE A 106 -17.05 8.95 16.46
N ALA A 107 -17.59 9.57 17.53
CA ALA A 107 -18.86 10.28 17.47
C ALA A 107 -18.80 11.40 16.41
N TYR A 108 -19.80 11.42 15.53
CA TYR A 108 -19.84 12.40 14.45
C TYR A 108 -20.08 13.82 14.98
N ASP A 109 -19.21 14.71 14.59
CA ASP A 109 -19.32 16.15 14.81
C ASP A 109 -19.06 16.88 13.48
N PRO A 110 -20.02 17.64 12.93
CA PRO A 110 -19.87 18.35 11.66
C PRO A 110 -18.77 19.44 11.69
N ALA A 111 -18.41 19.95 12.87
CA ALA A 111 -17.32 20.91 13.04
C ALA A 111 -15.92 20.25 13.08
N ARG A 112 -15.88 18.95 13.30
CA ARG A 112 -14.64 18.21 13.47
C ARG A 112 -14.08 17.78 12.11
N ARG A 113 -12.83 18.13 11.85
CA ARG A 113 -12.14 17.74 10.62
C ARG A 113 -11.92 16.22 10.55
N HIS A 114 -12.08 15.62 9.36
CA HIS A 114 -11.97 14.16 9.12
C HIS A 114 -10.67 13.54 9.67
N TRP A 115 -9.54 14.26 9.61
CA TRP A 115 -8.27 13.76 10.10
C TRP A 115 -8.20 13.58 11.63
N ARG A 116 -9.13 14.15 12.39
CA ARG A 116 -9.28 13.94 13.83
C ARG A 116 -9.92 12.60 14.20
N TYR A 117 -10.47 11.89 13.21
CA TYR A 117 -11.03 10.55 13.38
C TYR A 117 -10.05 9.44 12.93
N GLN A 118 -8.86 9.81 12.45
CA GLN A 118 -7.86 8.82 12.03
C GLN A 118 -7.15 8.22 13.24
N ILE A 119 -6.88 6.93 13.14
CA ILE A 119 -6.08 6.20 14.12
C ILE A 119 -4.61 6.37 13.74
N VAL A 120 -3.77 6.73 14.71
CA VAL A 120 -2.32 6.73 14.54
C VAL A 120 -1.80 5.34 14.90
N VAL A 121 -1.23 4.64 13.93
CA VAL A 121 -0.81 3.24 14.09
C VAL A 121 0.65 3.18 14.56
N PRO A 122 0.95 2.50 15.66
CA PRO A 122 2.33 2.20 16.06
C PRO A 122 2.95 1.18 15.10
N ILE A 123 3.74 1.66 14.13
CA ILE A 123 4.29 0.86 13.03
C ILE A 123 4.99 -0.43 13.51
N PRO A 124 5.91 -0.40 14.50
CA PRO A 124 6.59 -1.63 14.93
C PRO A 124 5.63 -2.70 15.44
N LEU A 125 4.65 -2.30 16.25
CA LEU A 125 3.65 -3.23 16.78
C LEU A 125 2.73 -3.79 15.70
N TYR A 126 2.34 -2.96 14.73
CA TYR A 126 1.56 -3.45 13.59
C TYR A 126 2.33 -4.53 12.80
N VAL A 127 3.62 -4.31 12.53
CA VAL A 127 4.46 -5.30 11.82
C VAL A 127 4.50 -6.62 12.60
N LEU A 128 4.81 -6.57 13.89
CA LEU A 128 4.90 -7.77 14.73
C LEU A 128 3.56 -8.52 14.82
N LEU A 129 2.44 -7.80 14.95
CA LEU A 129 1.11 -8.40 14.99
C LEU A 129 0.69 -9.01 13.64
N ALA A 130 1.12 -8.40 12.52
CA ALA A 130 0.88 -8.96 11.20
C ALA A 130 1.65 -10.27 10.99
N GLU A 131 2.93 -10.33 11.42
CA GLU A 131 3.73 -11.57 11.40
C GLU A 131 3.08 -12.67 12.25
N GLU A 132 2.70 -12.35 13.49
CA GLU A 132 1.99 -13.30 14.35
C GLU A 132 0.68 -13.78 13.71
N ALA A 133 -0.05 -12.90 13.01
CA ALA A 133 -1.29 -13.28 12.35
C ALA A 133 -1.04 -14.16 11.12
N PHE A 134 0.08 -13.99 10.40
CA PHE A 134 0.50 -14.89 9.34
C PHE A 134 0.75 -16.30 9.88
N ASP A 135 1.54 -16.41 10.93
CA ASP A 135 1.87 -17.69 11.56
C ASP A 135 0.60 -18.40 12.07
N ARG A 136 -0.25 -17.70 12.80
CA ARG A 136 -1.51 -18.24 13.35
C ARG A 136 -2.51 -18.70 12.28
N SER A 137 -2.49 -18.07 11.11
CA SER A 137 -3.39 -18.44 9.99
C SER A 137 -2.76 -19.44 9.03
N GLY A 138 -1.47 -19.74 9.14
CA GLY A 138 -0.77 -20.67 8.26
C GLY A 138 -0.41 -20.08 6.90
N VAL A 139 -0.24 -18.75 6.83
CA VAL A 139 0.27 -18.07 5.62
C VAL A 139 1.76 -18.40 5.45
N ARG A 140 2.15 -18.86 4.27
CA ARG A 140 3.57 -19.03 3.93
C ARG A 140 4.08 -17.73 3.32
N VAL A 141 4.82 -16.95 4.11
CA VAL A 141 5.38 -15.66 3.68
C VAL A 141 6.75 -15.85 3.04
N ARG A 142 7.02 -15.10 1.97
CA ARG A 142 8.31 -15.02 1.29
C ARG A 142 8.65 -13.55 1.03
N TYR A 143 9.53 -13.03 1.86
CA TYR A 143 10.14 -11.71 1.66
C TYR A 143 11.26 -11.77 0.62
N HIS A 144 11.67 -10.60 0.12
CA HIS A 144 12.68 -10.47 -0.95
C HIS A 144 12.36 -11.32 -2.17
N SER A 145 11.07 -11.48 -2.45
CA SER A 145 10.52 -12.36 -3.45
C SER A 145 9.51 -11.62 -4.33
N ALA A 146 9.66 -11.71 -5.62
CA ALA A 146 8.76 -11.06 -6.57
C ALA A 146 8.51 -11.94 -7.80
N PRO A 147 7.30 -11.91 -8.39
CA PRO A 147 7.05 -12.60 -9.65
C PRO A 147 7.89 -12.00 -10.78
N ARG A 148 8.52 -12.87 -11.57
CA ARG A 148 9.18 -12.57 -12.84
C ARG A 148 8.27 -12.83 -14.04
N SER A 149 7.48 -13.92 -13.98
CA SER A 149 6.44 -14.23 -14.95
C SER A 149 5.20 -14.80 -14.26
N ILE A 150 4.04 -14.55 -14.86
CA ILE A 150 2.74 -15.09 -14.44
C ILE A 150 2.03 -15.53 -15.73
N GLU A 151 1.90 -16.82 -15.92
CA GLU A 151 1.36 -17.43 -17.14
C GLU A 151 0.19 -18.33 -16.79
N SER A 152 -0.92 -18.25 -17.57
CA SER A 152 -2.03 -19.16 -17.40
C SER A 152 -1.67 -20.54 -17.95
N ASP A 153 -1.96 -21.60 -17.20
CA ASP A 153 -1.83 -22.98 -17.63
C ASP A 153 -3.17 -23.62 -18.02
N GLY A 154 -4.22 -22.79 -18.14
CA GLY A 154 -5.58 -23.23 -18.48
C GLY A 154 -6.42 -23.65 -17.27
N LYS A 155 -5.81 -24.06 -16.16
CA LYS A 155 -6.49 -24.41 -14.90
C LYS A 155 -6.20 -23.43 -13.77
N GLY A 156 -5.13 -22.67 -13.89
CA GLY A 156 -4.67 -21.68 -12.92
C GLY A 156 -3.51 -20.90 -13.48
N TRP A 157 -2.50 -20.69 -12.66
CA TRP A 157 -1.35 -19.85 -12.94
C TRP A 157 -0.05 -20.56 -12.60
N ARG A 158 0.89 -20.55 -13.55
CA ARG A 158 2.30 -20.86 -13.33
C ARG A 158 3.03 -19.54 -13.09
N VAL A 159 3.66 -19.42 -11.94
CA VAL A 159 4.36 -18.20 -11.52
C VAL A 159 5.83 -18.53 -11.29
N VAL A 160 6.72 -17.81 -11.96
CA VAL A 160 8.15 -17.86 -11.67
C VAL A 160 8.49 -16.69 -10.73
N LEU A 161 9.02 -17.01 -9.57
CA LEU A 161 9.49 -16.04 -8.58
C LEU A 161 11.00 -15.83 -8.74
N SER A 162 11.45 -14.60 -8.54
CA SER A 162 12.86 -14.24 -8.32
C SER A 162 13.05 -14.00 -6.83
N GLU A 163 13.98 -14.74 -6.20
CA GLU A 163 14.24 -14.77 -4.76
C GLU A 163 15.73 -14.69 -4.50
N MET A 164 16.26 -13.49 -4.20
CA MET A 164 17.70 -13.30 -3.87
C MET A 164 18.69 -13.91 -4.89
N GLY A 165 18.31 -13.89 -6.18
CA GLY A 165 19.14 -14.46 -7.25
C GLY A 165 18.77 -15.88 -7.68
N GLU A 166 17.87 -16.55 -6.96
CA GLU A 166 17.30 -17.84 -7.37
C GLU A 166 15.98 -17.66 -8.08
N GLU A 167 15.63 -18.60 -8.95
CA GLU A 167 14.31 -18.71 -9.55
C GLU A 167 13.56 -19.92 -8.98
N ARG A 168 12.29 -19.68 -8.62
CA ARG A 168 11.39 -20.73 -8.14
C ARG A 168 10.08 -20.71 -8.90
N THR A 169 9.61 -21.86 -9.32
CA THR A 169 8.30 -22.01 -9.94
C THR A 169 7.26 -22.42 -8.91
N LEU A 170 6.08 -21.80 -8.99
CA LEU A 170 4.92 -22.08 -8.17
C LEU A 170 3.69 -22.18 -9.07
N ARG A 171 2.82 -23.16 -8.80
CA ARG A 171 1.48 -23.25 -9.40
C ARG A 171 0.42 -22.83 -8.37
N THR A 172 -0.54 -22.03 -8.79
CA THR A 172 -1.64 -21.56 -7.95
C THR A 172 -2.96 -21.52 -8.74
N LYS A 173 -4.08 -21.73 -8.07
CA LYS A 173 -5.40 -21.60 -8.69
C LYS A 173 -5.81 -20.15 -8.91
N VAL A 174 -5.51 -19.28 -7.94
CA VAL A 174 -5.90 -17.86 -7.94
C VAL A 174 -4.71 -16.98 -7.58
N VAL A 175 -4.57 -15.85 -8.28
CA VAL A 175 -3.60 -14.78 -7.96
C VAL A 175 -4.35 -13.55 -7.50
N VAL A 176 -3.89 -12.93 -6.40
CA VAL A 176 -4.39 -11.64 -5.89
C VAL A 176 -3.25 -10.63 -5.98
N ASP A 177 -3.37 -9.66 -6.88
CA ASP A 177 -2.40 -8.55 -7.02
C ASP A 177 -2.67 -7.47 -5.98
N CYS A 178 -1.80 -7.40 -4.98
CA CYS A 178 -1.78 -6.38 -3.92
C CYS A 178 -0.52 -5.49 -4.02
N THR A 179 0.14 -5.44 -5.18
CA THR A 179 1.41 -4.70 -5.37
C THR A 179 1.24 -3.19 -5.30
N GLY A 180 0.00 -2.70 -5.41
CA GLY A 180 -0.33 -1.28 -5.47
C GLY A 180 0.05 -0.61 -6.80
N ASN A 181 0.69 -1.34 -7.72
CA ASN A 181 1.09 -0.90 -9.05
C ASN A 181 0.43 -1.75 -10.16
N ALA A 182 -0.42 -2.72 -9.79
CA ALA A 182 -0.95 -3.74 -10.69
C ALA A 182 0.18 -4.46 -11.47
N SER A 183 1.27 -4.78 -10.77
CA SER A 183 2.44 -5.39 -11.41
C SER A 183 2.20 -6.84 -11.80
N ALA A 184 1.49 -7.62 -10.95
CA ALA A 184 1.09 -8.98 -11.28
C ALA A 184 0.08 -9.02 -12.44
N VAL A 185 -0.83 -8.04 -12.50
CA VAL A 185 -1.75 -7.85 -13.64
C VAL A 185 -0.97 -7.68 -14.94
N ALA A 186 0.07 -6.82 -14.95
CA ALA A 186 0.89 -6.63 -16.15
C ALA A 186 1.63 -7.90 -16.56
N LEU A 187 2.22 -8.63 -15.60
CA LEU A 187 2.93 -9.89 -15.88
C LEU A 187 1.98 -10.98 -16.42
N ALA A 188 0.73 -10.97 -15.97
CA ALA A 188 -0.32 -11.85 -16.47
C ALA A 188 -0.94 -11.39 -17.80
N GLY A 189 -0.41 -10.31 -18.42
CA GLY A 189 -0.93 -9.77 -19.68
C GLY A 189 -2.28 -9.05 -19.54
N GLY A 190 -2.65 -8.61 -18.33
CA GLY A 190 -3.85 -7.80 -18.09
C GLY A 190 -3.62 -6.31 -18.39
N GLU A 191 -4.70 -5.61 -18.74
CA GLU A 191 -4.67 -4.18 -19.01
C GLU A 191 -4.57 -3.37 -17.72
N ARG A 192 -3.82 -2.26 -17.76
CA ARG A 192 -3.68 -1.32 -16.66
C ARG A 192 -4.07 0.10 -17.07
N LEU A 193 -4.65 0.83 -16.14
CA LEU A 193 -5.04 2.23 -16.27
C LEU A 193 -4.01 3.13 -15.58
N ARG A 194 -3.67 4.25 -16.20
CA ARG A 194 -2.82 5.29 -15.61
C ARG A 194 -3.28 6.67 -16.07
N GLY A 195 -3.31 7.64 -15.15
CA GLY A 195 -3.56 9.03 -15.49
C GLY A 195 -2.29 9.72 -16.02
N PRO A 196 -2.45 10.84 -16.73
CA PRO A 196 -1.32 11.62 -17.28
C PRO A 196 -0.51 12.31 -16.16
N VAL A 197 -1.13 12.60 -15.03
CA VAL A 197 -0.52 13.26 -13.86
C VAL A 197 -0.76 12.43 -12.63
N THR A 198 0.24 12.33 -11.75
CA THR A 198 0.15 11.64 -10.46
C THR A 198 0.22 12.63 -9.30
N SER A 199 -0.43 12.30 -8.20
CA SER A 199 -0.29 13.05 -6.94
C SER A 199 1.13 12.89 -6.39
N PRO A 200 1.70 13.92 -5.72
CA PRO A 200 3.02 13.81 -5.10
C PRO A 200 3.07 12.68 -4.08
N GLY A 201 4.23 12.03 -3.94
CA GLY A 201 4.51 11.10 -2.86
C GLY A 201 4.68 11.83 -1.52
N THR A 202 4.78 11.06 -0.45
CA THR A 202 5.16 11.56 0.89
C THR A 202 6.41 10.81 1.33
N PHE A 203 7.47 11.52 1.67
CA PHE A 203 8.63 10.93 2.34
C PHE A 203 8.54 11.26 3.83
N ALA A 204 8.23 10.26 4.64
CA ALA A 204 7.95 10.44 6.06
C ALA A 204 9.25 10.46 6.89
N TYR A 205 9.26 11.27 7.96
CA TYR A 205 10.36 11.39 8.90
C TYR A 205 9.87 11.93 10.23
N ARG A 206 10.72 11.85 11.26
CA ARG A 206 10.46 12.44 12.58
C ARG A 206 11.65 13.26 13.05
N PHE A 207 11.38 14.52 13.43
CA PHE A 207 12.29 15.38 14.15
C PHE A 207 11.94 15.44 15.62
N ASP A 208 12.96 15.66 16.47
CA ASP A 208 12.82 16.01 17.87
C ASP A 208 13.61 17.30 18.15
N THR A 209 13.00 18.27 18.83
CA THR A 209 13.64 19.53 19.24
C THR A 209 14.15 19.48 20.68
N HIS A 210 13.92 18.36 21.39
CA HIS A 210 14.25 18.17 22.80
C HIS A 210 13.70 19.29 23.71
N GLY A 211 12.53 19.77 23.36
CA GLY A 211 11.80 20.81 24.08
C GLY A 211 10.98 21.69 23.15
N PRO A 212 10.15 22.57 23.72
CA PRO A 212 9.27 23.43 22.92
C PRO A 212 10.08 24.50 22.20
N VAL A 213 9.77 24.73 20.92
CA VAL A 213 10.25 25.90 20.16
C VAL A 213 9.29 27.06 20.38
N SER A 214 9.80 28.25 20.64
CA SER A 214 8.98 29.44 20.91
C SER A 214 8.14 29.81 19.68
N LYS A 215 7.00 30.47 19.90
CA LYS A 215 6.16 30.96 18.79
C LYS A 215 6.92 31.98 17.93
N ALA A 216 7.81 32.79 18.53
CA ALA A 216 8.63 33.74 17.81
C ALA A 216 9.64 33.05 16.90
N ASP A 217 10.35 32.02 17.39
CA ASP A 217 11.32 31.26 16.62
C ASP A 217 10.64 30.47 15.48
N LEU A 218 9.45 29.90 15.74
CA LEU A 218 8.65 29.26 14.69
C LEU A 218 8.27 30.24 13.57
N ALA A 219 7.84 31.46 13.93
CA ALA A 219 7.49 32.50 12.95
C ALA A 219 8.72 32.98 12.16
N ALA A 220 9.85 33.16 12.86
CA ALA A 220 11.12 33.49 12.23
C ALA A 220 11.57 32.41 11.24
N ALA A 221 11.55 31.13 11.64
CA ALA A 221 11.90 30.02 10.79
C ALA A 221 10.95 29.88 9.57
N GLU A 222 9.64 30.11 9.72
CA GLU A 222 8.69 30.15 8.58
C GLU A 222 9.02 31.29 7.59
N THR A 223 9.45 32.45 8.10
CA THR A 223 9.87 33.56 7.25
C THR A 223 11.18 33.26 6.53
N ALA A 224 12.16 32.72 7.26
CA ALA A 224 13.43 32.26 6.70
C ALA A 224 13.22 31.15 5.65
N PHE A 225 12.27 30.24 5.86
CA PHE A 225 11.92 29.21 4.87
C PHE A 225 11.49 29.83 3.54
N ARG A 226 10.57 30.81 3.58
CA ARG A 226 10.12 31.49 2.34
C ARG A 226 11.28 32.17 1.61
N LYS A 227 12.19 32.80 2.36
CA LYS A 227 13.39 33.40 1.78
C LYS A 227 14.30 32.33 1.17
N ALA A 228 14.56 31.23 1.86
CA ALA A 228 15.39 30.15 1.38
C ALA A 228 14.82 29.48 0.10
N VAL A 229 13.50 29.40 -0.03
CA VAL A 229 12.85 28.97 -1.28
C VAL A 229 13.05 29.99 -2.39
N ALA A 230 12.88 31.27 -2.12
CA ALA A 230 13.09 32.33 -3.12
C ALA A 230 14.56 32.39 -3.60
N ASP A 231 15.51 32.12 -2.72
CA ASP A 231 16.95 32.07 -3.01
C ASP A 231 17.39 30.73 -3.68
N GLY A 232 16.47 29.76 -3.83
CA GLY A 232 16.76 28.45 -4.42
C GLY A 232 17.52 27.46 -3.52
N GLU A 233 17.69 27.76 -2.24
CA GLU A 233 18.29 26.84 -1.26
C GLU A 233 17.35 25.68 -0.91
N LEU A 234 16.06 25.97 -0.81
CA LEU A 234 14.99 25.01 -0.53
C LEU A 234 13.97 24.96 -1.68
N LEU A 235 13.18 23.90 -1.67
CA LEU A 235 12.02 23.74 -2.55
C LEU A 235 10.72 23.93 -1.74
N GLU A 236 9.66 24.44 -2.38
CA GLU A 236 8.32 24.50 -1.75
C GLU A 236 7.88 23.11 -1.25
N THR A 237 8.27 22.06 -1.95
CA THR A 237 7.97 20.67 -1.62
C THR A 237 8.74 20.13 -0.42
N ASP A 238 9.78 20.82 0.04
CA ASP A 238 10.57 20.44 1.24
C ASP A 238 9.76 20.60 2.52
N LYS A 239 8.66 21.34 2.47
CA LYS A 239 7.71 21.47 3.55
C LYS A 239 6.28 21.20 3.04
N ARG A 240 5.56 20.29 3.67
CA ARG A 240 4.16 20.00 3.36
C ARG A 240 3.18 20.90 4.11
N TRP A 241 3.48 21.17 5.39
CA TRP A 241 2.64 21.94 6.31
C TRP A 241 3.47 23.00 7.03
N SER A 242 2.84 23.84 7.86
CA SER A 242 3.57 24.81 8.66
C SER A 242 4.53 24.12 9.64
N LEU A 243 5.62 24.80 10.02
CA LEU A 243 6.57 24.28 11.00
C LEU A 243 5.90 24.03 12.36
N LYS A 244 4.90 24.85 12.73
CA LYS A 244 4.07 24.61 13.91
C LYS A 244 3.39 23.23 13.84
N THR A 245 2.91 22.83 12.68
CA THR A 245 2.29 21.51 12.47
C THR A 245 3.33 20.40 12.63
N TYR A 246 4.55 20.58 12.12
CA TYR A 246 5.62 19.59 12.25
C TYR A 246 6.07 19.33 13.70
N LEU A 247 6.01 20.35 14.55
CA LEU A 247 6.54 20.29 15.91
C LEU A 247 5.45 20.19 16.99
N GLY A 248 4.21 20.43 16.62
CA GLY A 248 3.07 20.42 17.53
C GLY A 248 2.25 19.15 17.54
N HIS A 249 2.68 18.11 16.81
CA HIS A 249 1.95 16.85 16.78
C HIS A 249 2.35 15.93 17.93
N GLU A 250 1.31 15.30 18.47
CA GLU A 250 1.41 14.26 19.50
C GLU A 250 2.39 13.15 19.08
N GLN A 251 3.01 12.54 20.07
CA GLN A 251 3.97 11.45 19.89
C GLN A 251 3.42 10.35 18.96
N GLY A 252 4.22 9.92 18.00
CA GLY A 252 3.93 8.78 17.13
C GLY A 252 3.49 9.10 15.72
N MET A 253 3.17 10.34 15.37
CA MET A 253 2.89 10.72 13.99
C MET A 253 4.17 10.88 13.18
N SER A 254 4.20 10.28 11.99
CA SER A 254 5.23 10.54 11.00
C SER A 254 4.86 11.76 10.16
N PHE A 255 5.84 12.63 9.92
CA PHE A 255 5.71 13.77 9.02
C PHE A 255 6.26 13.44 7.66
N GLY A 256 5.95 14.25 6.67
CA GLY A 256 6.49 14.01 5.35
C GLY A 256 6.54 15.23 4.48
N ASN A 257 7.60 15.29 3.70
CA ASN A 257 7.74 16.24 2.60
C ASN A 257 7.04 15.69 1.35
N TYR A 258 6.65 16.56 0.45
CA TYR A 258 6.18 16.14 -0.86
C TYR A 258 7.35 15.72 -1.75
N VAL A 259 7.13 14.64 -2.48
CA VAL A 259 8.01 14.21 -3.58
C VAL A 259 7.19 14.29 -4.86
N ASP A 260 7.39 15.35 -5.61
CA ASP A 260 6.64 15.61 -6.84
C ASP A 260 6.95 14.58 -7.92
N GLY A 261 5.95 14.20 -8.74
CA GLY A 261 6.13 13.15 -9.74
C GLY A 261 6.59 11.81 -9.16
N ALA A 262 6.25 11.51 -7.90
CA ALA A 262 6.62 10.25 -7.26
C ALA A 262 6.04 9.05 -8.01
N ASP A 263 6.91 8.09 -8.31
CA ASP A 263 6.56 6.89 -9.07
C ASP A 263 7.42 5.71 -8.58
N ASN A 264 6.78 4.60 -8.25
CA ASN A 264 7.45 3.37 -7.85
C ASN A 264 7.10 2.18 -8.78
N SER A 265 6.69 2.48 -10.01
CA SER A 265 6.28 1.47 -10.98
C SER A 265 7.45 0.77 -11.69
N THR A 266 8.65 1.34 -11.62
CA THR A 266 9.90 0.71 -12.07
C THR A 266 11.00 0.92 -11.03
N ALA A 267 12.04 0.08 -11.05
CA ALA A 267 13.16 0.18 -10.13
C ALA A 267 13.87 1.54 -10.25
N GLU A 268 14.07 2.03 -11.47
CA GLU A 268 14.71 3.32 -11.74
C GLU A 268 13.89 4.48 -11.13
N ARG A 269 12.58 4.55 -11.43
CA ARG A 269 11.68 5.60 -10.94
C ARG A 269 11.54 5.55 -9.42
N ARG A 270 11.45 4.34 -8.85
CA ARG A 270 11.40 4.14 -7.39
C ARG A 270 12.68 4.65 -6.74
N THR A 271 13.84 4.34 -7.32
CA THR A 271 15.15 4.81 -6.83
C THR A 271 15.21 6.34 -6.84
N GLU A 272 14.85 6.97 -7.95
CA GLU A 272 14.86 8.43 -8.07
C GLU A 272 13.86 9.10 -7.11
N THR A 273 12.65 8.55 -6.99
CA THR A 273 11.64 9.02 -6.03
C THR A 273 12.18 8.99 -4.60
N ASN A 274 12.81 7.89 -4.19
CA ASN A 274 13.38 7.75 -2.84
C ASN A 274 14.58 8.67 -2.60
N ARG A 275 15.45 8.85 -3.59
CA ARG A 275 16.62 9.76 -3.51
C ARG A 275 16.16 11.21 -3.30
N ARG A 276 15.14 11.66 -4.05
CA ARG A 276 14.57 13.01 -3.92
C ARG A 276 13.92 13.20 -2.54
N GLY A 277 13.21 12.21 -2.04
CA GLY A 277 12.64 12.24 -0.69
C GLY A 277 13.70 12.43 0.39
N ARG A 278 14.77 11.62 0.35
CA ARG A 278 15.90 11.72 1.30
C ARG A 278 16.62 13.06 1.21
N ALA A 279 16.87 13.54 -0.01
CA ALA A 279 17.52 14.84 -0.23
C ALA A 279 16.69 15.99 0.34
N SER A 280 15.36 15.94 0.21
CA SER A 280 14.42 16.90 0.77
C SER A 280 14.53 16.96 2.30
N VAL A 281 14.53 15.82 2.99
CA VAL A 281 14.69 15.77 4.46
C VAL A 281 16.02 16.35 4.89
N LEU A 282 17.11 16.01 4.18
CA LEU A 282 18.45 16.52 4.52
C LEU A 282 18.55 18.04 4.35
N ARG A 283 17.94 18.62 3.30
CA ARG A 283 17.87 20.08 3.13
C ARG A 283 17.11 20.73 4.29
N MET A 284 15.93 20.21 4.63
CA MET A 284 15.15 20.73 5.76
C MET A 284 15.88 20.62 7.09
N PHE A 285 16.53 19.49 7.35
CA PHE A 285 17.29 19.32 8.58
C PHE A 285 18.42 20.35 8.70
N ARG A 286 19.22 20.51 7.64
CA ARG A 286 20.32 21.49 7.60
C ARG A 286 19.83 22.93 7.73
N PHE A 287 18.71 23.24 7.09
CA PHE A 287 18.07 24.56 7.18
C PHE A 287 17.60 24.84 8.60
N LEU A 288 16.82 23.93 9.19
CA LEU A 288 16.25 24.13 10.53
C LEU A 288 17.34 24.24 11.61
N ARG A 289 18.38 23.42 11.54
CA ARG A 289 19.51 23.45 12.51
C ARG A 289 20.22 24.81 12.59
N ARG A 290 20.06 25.68 11.60
CA ARG A 290 20.61 27.04 11.58
C ARG A 290 19.62 28.10 12.10
N GLN A 291 18.38 27.71 12.42
CA GLN A 291 17.39 28.63 12.88
C GLN A 291 17.38 28.73 14.42
N PRO A 292 17.10 29.92 14.99
CA PRO A 292 16.93 30.07 16.43
C PRO A 292 15.88 29.12 16.99
N GLY A 293 16.18 28.48 18.12
CA GLY A 293 15.31 27.48 18.77
C GLY A 293 15.38 26.06 18.20
N PHE A 294 16.19 25.84 17.15
CA PHE A 294 16.37 24.52 16.53
C PHE A 294 17.79 23.96 16.66
N GLU A 295 18.62 24.56 17.49
CA GLU A 295 20.03 24.20 17.68
C GLU A 295 20.21 22.75 18.15
N ARG A 296 19.20 22.21 18.83
CA ARG A 296 19.19 20.83 19.35
C ARG A 296 18.39 19.85 18.48
N LEU A 297 17.90 20.31 17.32
CA LEU A 297 17.09 19.45 16.43
C LEU A 297 17.80 18.14 16.13
N GLU A 298 17.10 17.03 16.36
CA GLU A 298 17.52 15.66 16.02
C GLU A 298 16.65 15.08 14.92
N LEU A 299 17.26 14.33 14.01
CA LEU A 299 16.54 13.50 13.07
C LEU A 299 16.40 12.09 13.67
N VAL A 300 15.25 11.81 14.26
CA VAL A 300 14.98 10.56 15.00
C VAL A 300 14.76 9.37 14.06
N SER A 301 14.04 9.59 12.96
CA SER A 301 13.76 8.52 12.01
C SER A 301 13.41 9.06 10.62
N VAL A 302 13.62 8.22 9.62
CA VAL A 302 13.14 8.41 8.25
C VAL A 302 12.49 7.14 7.76
N ALA A 303 11.50 7.27 6.89
CA ALA A 303 10.90 6.13 6.22
C ALA A 303 11.91 5.42 5.32
N ALA A 304 11.76 4.12 5.16
CA ALA A 304 12.60 3.35 4.24
C ALA A 304 12.38 3.78 2.79
N GLU A 305 11.12 4.13 2.46
CA GLU A 305 10.71 4.50 1.11
C GLU A 305 9.70 5.65 1.11
N THR A 306 9.56 6.28 -0.05
CA THR A 306 8.50 7.25 -0.30
C THR A 306 7.14 6.56 -0.39
N GLY A 307 6.18 7.00 0.40
CA GLY A 307 4.78 6.60 0.27
C GLY A 307 4.18 7.18 -1.02
N VAL A 308 4.05 6.33 -2.05
CA VAL A 308 3.49 6.73 -3.35
C VAL A 308 1.97 6.54 -3.35
N ARG A 309 1.25 7.57 -3.77
CA ARG A 309 -0.23 7.57 -3.71
C ARG A 309 -0.90 6.85 -4.87
N GLU A 310 -0.37 6.99 -6.07
CA GLU A 310 -0.95 6.41 -7.29
C GLU A 310 0.14 6.09 -8.33
N THR A 311 -0.07 5.03 -9.09
CA THR A 311 0.71 4.67 -10.27
C THR A 311 -0.23 4.05 -11.31
N TYR A 312 -0.27 2.73 -11.41
CA TYR A 312 -1.19 1.98 -12.25
C TYR A 312 -2.34 1.39 -11.41
N ARG A 313 -3.50 1.33 -12.03
CA ARG A 313 -4.67 0.58 -11.57
C ARG A 313 -4.97 -0.53 -12.57
N ALA A 314 -5.56 -1.62 -12.13
CA ALA A 314 -6.03 -2.66 -13.03
C ALA A 314 -7.26 -2.18 -13.83
N LYS A 315 -7.42 -2.68 -15.05
CA LYS A 315 -8.68 -2.64 -15.77
C LYS A 315 -9.52 -3.81 -15.30
N GLY A 316 -10.52 -3.53 -14.49
CA GLY A 316 -11.46 -4.54 -13.98
C GLY A 316 -12.67 -4.75 -14.90
N ASP A 317 -13.51 -5.71 -14.56
CA ASP A 317 -14.81 -5.90 -15.22
C ASP A 317 -15.75 -4.71 -14.98
N LEU A 318 -15.50 -3.94 -13.93
CA LEU A 318 -16.11 -2.64 -13.65
C LEU A 318 -15.01 -1.66 -13.22
N THR A 319 -15.04 -0.45 -13.77
CA THR A 319 -14.20 0.66 -13.33
C THR A 319 -15.06 1.61 -12.50
N LEU A 320 -14.83 1.67 -11.18
CA LEU A 320 -15.54 2.59 -10.29
C LEU A 320 -15.26 4.04 -10.69
N THR A 321 -16.31 4.83 -10.86
CA THR A 321 -16.20 6.25 -11.20
C THR A 321 -16.30 7.15 -9.97
N GLN A 322 -15.92 8.42 -10.16
CA GLN A 322 -16.13 9.44 -9.14
C GLN A 322 -17.59 9.50 -8.69
N GLU A 323 -18.52 9.43 -9.66
CA GLU A 323 -19.97 9.50 -9.42
C GLU A 323 -20.44 8.30 -8.59
N ASP A 324 -20.02 7.07 -8.95
CA ASP A 324 -20.32 5.88 -8.15
C ASP A 324 -19.87 6.05 -6.69
N TYR A 325 -18.68 6.65 -6.51
CA TYR A 325 -18.11 6.90 -5.18
C TYR A 325 -18.90 7.97 -4.41
N THR A 326 -19.13 9.14 -5.02
CA THR A 326 -19.77 10.29 -4.33
C THR A 326 -21.24 10.05 -4.04
N ASP A 327 -21.93 9.29 -4.90
CA ASP A 327 -23.34 8.93 -4.70
C ASP A 327 -23.54 7.83 -3.66
N GLY A 328 -22.45 7.18 -3.24
CA GLY A 328 -22.52 6.05 -2.33
C GLY A 328 -23.24 4.86 -2.95
N ARG A 329 -22.99 4.60 -4.24
CA ARG A 329 -23.69 3.58 -5.01
C ARG A 329 -23.46 2.20 -4.41
N VAL A 330 -24.56 1.46 -4.22
CA VAL A 330 -24.54 0.05 -3.81
C VAL A 330 -24.81 -0.82 -5.03
N PHE A 331 -23.89 -1.75 -5.31
CA PHE A 331 -24.03 -2.72 -6.40
C PHE A 331 -24.53 -4.06 -5.86
N PRO A 332 -25.18 -4.91 -6.66
CA PRO A 332 -25.60 -6.24 -6.22
C PRO A 332 -24.44 -7.09 -5.68
N ASP A 333 -23.25 -6.90 -6.26
CA ASP A 333 -22.01 -7.57 -5.90
C ASP A 333 -21.07 -6.72 -5.00
N SER A 334 -21.57 -5.69 -4.31
CA SER A 334 -20.80 -4.92 -3.33
C SER A 334 -20.35 -5.79 -2.16
N LEU A 335 -19.04 -5.78 -1.85
CA LEU A 335 -18.41 -6.65 -0.85
C LEU A 335 -17.96 -5.92 0.41
N CYS A 336 -17.57 -4.65 0.28
CA CYS A 336 -17.15 -3.84 1.42
C CYS A 336 -17.51 -2.38 1.20
N TYR A 337 -17.51 -1.61 2.29
CA TYR A 337 -17.63 -0.15 2.26
C TYR A 337 -16.28 0.51 2.06
N ALA A 338 -16.31 1.76 1.58
CA ALA A 338 -15.19 2.66 1.46
C ALA A 338 -15.63 4.07 1.88
N PHE A 339 -14.86 4.70 2.76
CA PHE A 339 -15.20 6.04 3.24
C PHE A 339 -13.93 6.87 3.49
N TYR A 340 -13.76 7.88 2.68
CA TYR A 340 -12.77 8.95 2.84
C TYR A 340 -13.13 10.12 1.91
N PRO A 341 -12.82 11.37 2.22
CA PRO A 341 -12.93 12.44 1.24
C PRO A 341 -12.08 12.13 -0.01
N ILE A 342 -12.55 12.52 -1.19
CA ILE A 342 -11.68 12.49 -2.38
C ILE A 342 -10.49 13.42 -2.11
N ASP A 343 -9.32 12.84 -1.93
CA ASP A 343 -8.12 13.51 -1.42
C ASP A 343 -7.05 13.60 -2.51
N LEU A 344 -7.22 14.57 -3.42
CA LEU A 344 -6.21 14.89 -4.41
C LEU A 344 -5.16 15.83 -3.84
N HIS A 345 -3.93 15.35 -3.81
CA HIS A 345 -2.78 16.16 -3.46
C HIS A 345 -2.22 16.84 -4.71
N ASN A 346 -1.89 18.12 -4.57
CA ASN A 346 -1.23 18.92 -5.58
C ASN A 346 -0.19 19.80 -4.89
N THR A 347 1.00 19.89 -5.46
CA THR A 347 2.10 20.69 -4.89
C THR A 347 1.84 22.20 -4.97
N ALA A 348 1.15 22.66 -6.00
CA ALA A 348 0.84 24.08 -6.19
C ALA A 348 -0.38 24.55 -5.40
N THR A 349 -1.42 23.73 -5.26
CA THR A 349 -2.71 24.12 -4.65
C THR A 349 -2.98 23.44 -3.30
N GLY A 350 -2.06 22.57 -2.85
CA GLY A 350 -2.23 21.78 -1.64
C GLY A 350 -3.27 20.66 -1.77
N VAL A 351 -3.89 20.30 -0.66
CA VAL A 351 -4.94 19.26 -0.62
C VAL A 351 -6.29 19.93 -0.76
N GLN A 352 -7.09 19.49 -1.72
CA GLN A 352 -8.48 19.92 -1.90
C GLN A 352 -9.42 18.74 -1.68
N PRO A 353 -9.76 18.40 -0.43
CA PRO A 353 -10.63 17.28 -0.15
C PRO A 353 -12.08 17.61 -0.55
N ARG A 354 -12.73 16.69 -1.26
CA ARG A 354 -14.17 16.72 -1.50
C ARG A 354 -14.82 15.69 -0.61
N ALA A 355 -15.52 16.16 0.43
CA ALA A 355 -16.27 15.27 1.31
C ALA A 355 -17.48 14.68 0.58
N LEU A 356 -17.87 13.46 0.98
CA LEU A 356 -19.16 12.90 0.58
C LEU A 356 -20.28 13.65 1.28
N ALA A 357 -21.47 13.69 0.67
CA ALA A 357 -22.67 14.21 1.31
C ALA A 357 -22.99 13.37 2.56
N PHE A 358 -23.57 14.02 3.58
CA PHE A 358 -23.93 13.36 4.84
C PHE A 358 -24.80 12.12 4.59
N GLY A 359 -24.48 11.04 5.26
CA GLY A 359 -25.17 9.75 5.13
C GLY A 359 -24.71 8.90 3.93
N LYS A 360 -23.92 9.44 2.99
CA LYS A 360 -23.38 8.68 1.87
C LYS A 360 -22.12 7.91 2.27
N VAL A 361 -22.08 6.63 1.89
CA VAL A 361 -20.91 5.75 2.06
C VAL A 361 -20.75 4.94 0.78
N ALA A 362 -19.61 5.00 0.16
CA ALA A 362 -19.33 4.27 -1.07
C ALA A 362 -19.14 2.76 -0.81
N THR A 363 -19.31 1.96 -1.85
CA THR A 363 -19.08 0.51 -1.81
C THR A 363 -18.14 0.06 -2.90
N VAL A 364 -17.49 -1.10 -2.70
CA VAL A 364 -16.62 -1.73 -3.68
C VAL A 364 -17.22 -3.08 -4.09
N PRO A 365 -17.63 -3.24 -5.37
CA PRO A 365 -18.16 -4.49 -5.88
C PRO A 365 -17.04 -5.46 -6.28
N LEU A 366 -17.36 -6.76 -6.34
CA LEU A 366 -16.42 -7.81 -6.81
C LEU A 366 -15.84 -7.49 -8.19
N ARG A 367 -16.67 -6.99 -9.11
CA ARG A 367 -16.25 -6.64 -10.47
C ARG A 367 -15.19 -5.54 -10.57
N ALA A 368 -15.02 -4.73 -9.52
CA ALA A 368 -13.91 -3.77 -9.43
C ALA A 368 -12.61 -4.41 -8.91
N LEU A 369 -12.70 -5.63 -8.38
CA LEU A 369 -11.57 -6.41 -7.88
C LEU A 369 -11.16 -7.53 -8.85
N THR A 370 -11.97 -7.89 -9.85
CA THR A 370 -11.61 -8.84 -10.92
C THR A 370 -10.89 -8.11 -12.06
N VAL A 371 -9.99 -8.80 -12.75
CA VAL A 371 -9.26 -8.24 -13.91
C VAL A 371 -9.93 -8.66 -15.21
N ALA A 372 -10.31 -7.68 -16.03
CA ALA A 372 -11.01 -7.92 -17.28
C ALA A 372 -10.25 -8.91 -18.19
N GLY A 373 -10.96 -9.92 -18.69
CA GLY A 373 -10.40 -10.94 -19.58
C GLY A 373 -9.36 -11.88 -18.95
N ARG A 374 -9.20 -11.89 -17.61
CA ARG A 374 -8.28 -12.79 -16.91
C ARG A 374 -9.03 -13.61 -15.87
N ARG A 375 -9.03 -14.95 -16.07
CA ARG A 375 -9.66 -15.89 -15.13
C ARG A 375 -8.86 -15.96 -13.83
N ASN A 376 -9.53 -15.93 -12.68
CA ASN A 376 -8.90 -16.11 -11.36
C ASN A 376 -7.68 -15.19 -11.09
N LEU A 377 -7.75 -13.96 -11.62
CA LEU A 377 -6.84 -12.87 -11.29
C LEU A 377 -7.64 -11.75 -10.64
N LEU A 378 -7.33 -11.47 -9.39
CA LEU A 378 -7.93 -10.43 -8.57
C LEU A 378 -6.94 -9.32 -8.29
N VAL A 379 -7.45 -8.15 -7.93
CA VAL A 379 -6.69 -7.01 -7.42
C VAL A 379 -7.29 -6.53 -6.12
N ALA A 380 -6.47 -5.99 -5.23
CA ALA A 380 -6.94 -5.30 -4.03
C ALA A 380 -6.03 -4.12 -3.65
N GLY A 381 -6.58 -3.20 -2.86
CA GLY A 381 -5.85 -2.03 -2.42
C GLY A 381 -5.76 -0.94 -3.48
N ARG A 382 -4.66 -0.20 -3.47
CA ARG A 382 -4.45 1.01 -4.29
C ARG A 382 -4.63 0.78 -5.81
N CYS A 383 -4.42 -0.43 -6.29
CA CYS A 383 -4.50 -0.76 -7.72
C CYS A 383 -5.84 -1.33 -8.17
N LEU A 384 -6.89 -1.29 -7.35
CA LEU A 384 -8.24 -1.69 -7.75
C LEU A 384 -8.75 -0.86 -8.95
N SER A 385 -9.71 -1.40 -9.68
CA SER A 385 -10.26 -0.76 -10.89
C SER A 385 -11.13 0.44 -10.54
N SER A 386 -10.63 1.63 -10.82
CA SER A 386 -11.34 2.88 -10.61
C SER A 386 -10.82 3.99 -11.52
N ASP A 387 -11.58 5.06 -11.70
CA ASP A 387 -11.02 6.29 -12.23
C ASP A 387 -10.07 6.96 -11.23
N ARG A 388 -9.40 8.02 -11.64
CA ARG A 388 -8.40 8.68 -10.78
C ARG A 388 -9.03 9.38 -9.58
N LEU A 389 -10.21 9.96 -9.74
CA LEU A 389 -10.88 10.71 -8.67
C LEU A 389 -11.44 9.78 -7.61
N ALA A 390 -12.13 8.71 -8.01
CA ALA A 390 -12.55 7.66 -7.09
C ALA A 390 -11.33 7.04 -6.39
N ASN A 391 -10.24 6.76 -7.12
CA ASN A 391 -9.02 6.21 -6.55
C ASN A 391 -8.42 7.09 -5.45
N ALA A 392 -8.49 8.42 -5.57
CA ALA A 392 -7.98 9.32 -4.55
C ALA A 392 -8.59 9.09 -3.15
N ALA A 393 -9.79 8.52 -3.09
CA ALA A 393 -10.43 8.10 -1.84
C ALA A 393 -10.28 6.59 -1.58
N LEU A 394 -10.42 5.75 -2.62
CA LEU A 394 -10.39 4.29 -2.50
C LEU A 394 -9.01 3.73 -2.13
N ARG A 395 -7.93 4.47 -2.41
CA ARG A 395 -6.54 4.06 -2.11
C ARG A 395 -6.13 4.19 -0.66
N VAL A 396 -6.97 4.78 0.21
CA VAL A 396 -6.62 4.91 1.63
C VAL A 396 -6.59 3.54 2.30
N GLU A 397 -5.71 3.38 3.27
CA GLU A 397 -5.31 2.07 3.78
C GLU A 397 -6.44 1.30 4.43
N ALA A 398 -7.38 1.96 5.12
CA ALA A 398 -8.58 1.31 5.67
C ALA A 398 -9.42 0.64 4.56
N THR A 399 -9.66 1.36 3.45
CA THR A 399 -10.34 0.79 2.27
C THR A 399 -9.47 -0.31 1.61
N CYS A 400 -8.14 -0.13 1.57
CA CYS A 400 -7.24 -1.17 1.08
C CYS A 400 -7.34 -2.46 1.92
N MET A 401 -7.43 -2.34 3.24
CA MET A 401 -7.64 -3.49 4.14
C MET A 401 -8.98 -4.18 3.87
N ALA A 402 -10.06 -3.42 3.72
CA ALA A 402 -11.38 -3.95 3.41
C ALA A 402 -11.42 -4.69 2.06
N THR A 403 -10.85 -4.10 1.02
CA THR A 403 -10.76 -4.74 -0.30
C THR A 403 -9.83 -5.95 -0.30
N GLY A 404 -8.75 -5.90 0.50
CA GLY A 404 -7.86 -7.05 0.72
C GLY A 404 -8.60 -8.23 1.33
N GLN A 405 -9.38 -7.99 2.39
CA GLN A 405 -10.18 -9.04 3.03
C GLN A 405 -11.21 -9.63 2.07
N ALA A 406 -11.92 -8.77 1.31
CA ALA A 406 -12.88 -9.20 0.31
C ALA A 406 -12.24 -10.06 -0.80
N ALA A 407 -11.10 -9.62 -1.33
CA ALA A 407 -10.38 -10.36 -2.37
C ALA A 407 -9.80 -11.69 -1.86
N GLY A 408 -9.29 -11.72 -0.62
CA GLY A 408 -8.78 -12.93 0.01
C GLY A 408 -9.85 -14.01 0.21
N GLU A 409 -11.04 -13.62 0.70
CA GLU A 409 -12.19 -14.54 0.84
C GLU A 409 -12.69 -15.02 -0.51
N ALA A 410 -12.83 -14.10 -1.50
CA ALA A 410 -13.26 -14.46 -2.85
C ALA A 410 -12.28 -15.43 -3.51
N ALA A 411 -10.98 -15.21 -3.37
CA ALA A 411 -9.94 -16.08 -3.91
C ALA A 411 -9.99 -17.49 -3.28
N ALA A 412 -10.13 -17.56 -1.95
CA ALA A 412 -10.25 -18.84 -1.24
C ALA A 412 -11.51 -19.61 -1.64
N LEU A 413 -12.65 -18.90 -1.76
CA LEU A 413 -13.92 -19.53 -2.16
C LEU A 413 -13.85 -20.03 -3.60
N ALA A 414 -13.33 -19.27 -4.56
CA ALA A 414 -13.14 -19.68 -5.94
C ALA A 414 -12.22 -20.91 -6.05
N ALA A 415 -11.10 -20.89 -5.31
CA ALA A 415 -10.17 -22.02 -5.29
C ALA A 415 -10.78 -23.29 -4.68
N LYS A 416 -11.63 -23.13 -3.64
CA LYS A 416 -12.34 -24.25 -2.99
C LYS A 416 -13.40 -24.87 -3.89
N LEU A 417 -14.17 -24.04 -4.60
CA LEU A 417 -15.24 -24.48 -5.49
C LEU A 417 -14.70 -24.92 -6.86
N ASP A 418 -13.43 -24.64 -7.17
CA ASP A 418 -12.75 -24.90 -8.45
C ASP A 418 -13.45 -24.22 -9.65
N VAL A 419 -13.92 -22.98 -9.43
CA VAL A 419 -14.62 -22.15 -10.41
C VAL A 419 -13.89 -20.84 -10.70
N ASP A 420 -14.33 -20.10 -11.73
CA ASP A 420 -13.89 -18.71 -11.90
C ASP A 420 -14.42 -17.85 -10.74
N VAL A 421 -13.62 -16.90 -10.28
CA VAL A 421 -14.03 -15.96 -9.24
C VAL A 421 -15.31 -15.19 -9.57
N ARG A 422 -15.65 -15.04 -10.86
CA ARG A 422 -16.90 -14.43 -11.34
C ARG A 422 -18.13 -15.32 -11.17
N GLU A 423 -17.91 -16.62 -11.02
CA GLU A 423 -18.97 -17.63 -10.90
C GLU A 423 -19.31 -17.99 -9.46
N ILE A 424 -18.54 -17.45 -8.48
CA ILE A 424 -18.83 -17.71 -7.07
C ILE A 424 -20.18 -17.12 -6.65
N PRO A 425 -20.97 -17.83 -5.83
CA PRO A 425 -22.25 -17.31 -5.34
C PRO A 425 -22.03 -16.09 -4.44
N ILE A 426 -22.43 -14.91 -4.90
CA ILE A 426 -22.24 -13.62 -4.17
C ILE A 426 -22.86 -13.66 -2.78
N GLY A 427 -24.02 -14.31 -2.61
CA GLY A 427 -24.66 -14.48 -1.31
C GLY A 427 -23.80 -15.26 -0.32
N GLU A 428 -23.17 -16.35 -0.76
CA GLU A 428 -22.23 -17.14 0.05
C GLU A 428 -20.99 -16.33 0.41
N LEU A 429 -20.39 -15.63 -0.56
CA LEU A 429 -19.23 -14.77 -0.31
C LEU A 429 -19.54 -13.70 0.74
N LYS A 430 -20.69 -12.99 0.61
CA LYS A 430 -21.13 -12.00 1.59
C LYS A 430 -21.36 -12.61 2.98
N ALA A 431 -21.94 -13.80 3.06
CA ALA A 431 -22.14 -14.50 4.33
C ALA A 431 -20.82 -14.86 5.00
N LYS A 432 -19.83 -15.35 4.25
CA LYS A 432 -18.48 -15.67 4.74
C LYS A 432 -17.75 -14.42 5.22
N LEU A 433 -17.81 -13.31 4.47
CA LEU A 433 -17.22 -12.05 4.88
C LEU A 433 -17.83 -11.55 6.21
N ARG A 434 -19.18 -11.62 6.38
CA ARG A 434 -19.81 -11.25 7.64
C ARG A 434 -19.36 -12.16 8.79
N ALA A 435 -19.29 -13.48 8.56
CA ALA A 435 -18.79 -14.44 9.54
C ALA A 435 -17.33 -14.19 9.95
N SER A 436 -16.55 -13.56 9.07
CA SER A 436 -15.15 -13.16 9.32
C SER A 436 -15.04 -11.74 9.93
N GLY A 437 -16.12 -11.15 10.40
CA GLY A 437 -16.15 -9.85 11.06
C GLY A 437 -16.23 -8.64 10.12
N CYS A 438 -16.40 -8.84 8.80
CA CYS A 438 -16.56 -7.72 7.87
C CYS A 438 -17.95 -7.09 7.95
N ILE A 439 -18.01 -5.78 7.83
CA ILE A 439 -19.24 -5.05 7.58
C ILE A 439 -19.46 -5.03 6.06
N VAL A 440 -20.51 -5.72 5.61
CA VAL A 440 -20.82 -5.95 4.19
C VAL A 440 -22.09 -5.21 3.80
N PRO A 441 -22.10 -4.48 2.67
CA PRO A 441 -23.28 -3.80 2.14
C PRO A 441 -24.45 -4.70 1.83
#